data_c161b5d5c91ae2110b916602168964b2
#
_entry.id   c161b5d5c91ae2110b916602168964b2
#
_cell.length_a   1.000
_cell.length_b   1.000
_cell.length_c   1.000
_cell.angle_alpha   90.00
_cell.angle_beta   90.00
_cell.angle_gamma   90.00
#
_symmetry.space_group_name_H-M   'P 1'
#
loop_
_entity.id
_entity.type
_entity.pdbx_description
1 polymer ?
#
loop_
_entity_poly.entity_id
_entity_poly.type
_entity_poly.pdbx_seq_one_letter_code
_entity_poly.pdbx_strand_id
1 'polypeptide(L)'
;MTSKTPEATATSPLTHFDAQGQAHMVDVGAKAATHRIAVATGRIEMQPETLALIESGTAKKGDVLGIARIAGIMAAKKTSDLIPLCHPLALTRVAIEFEAASARVEGACGIFCSATVETVGQTGVEMEALTAVQIALLTIYDMCKAVDRGMVVRDVMVT
;
A
#
# COMPACT_ATOMS: atom_id res chain seq x y z
N MET A 1 -17.14 -14.81 49.62
CA MET A 1 -16.54 -13.80 48.74
C MET A 1 -15.72 -14.55 47.70
N THR A 2 -16.30 -14.83 46.56
CA THR A 2 -15.66 -15.56 45.44
C THR A 2 -15.10 -14.53 44.46
N SER A 3 -13.76 -14.43 44.41
CA SER A 3 -13.05 -13.57 43.47
C SER A 3 -13.17 -14.14 42.03
N LYS A 4 -13.85 -13.43 41.15
CA LYS A 4 -13.85 -13.69 39.73
C LYS A 4 -12.51 -13.27 39.15
N THR A 5 -11.72 -14.22 38.69
CA THR A 5 -10.54 -13.98 37.85
C THR A 5 -11.00 -13.36 36.52
N PRO A 6 -10.36 -12.30 36.01
CA PRO A 6 -10.72 -11.76 34.69
C PRO A 6 -10.35 -12.77 33.61
N GLU A 7 -11.33 -13.11 32.77
CA GLU A 7 -11.15 -13.89 31.56
C GLU A 7 -10.15 -13.17 30.65
N ALA A 8 -9.05 -13.85 30.34
CA ALA A 8 -8.10 -13.41 29.33
C ALA A 8 -8.85 -13.32 27.98
N THR A 9 -8.88 -12.13 27.41
CA THR A 9 -9.34 -11.91 26.02
C THR A 9 -8.54 -12.82 25.11
N ALA A 10 -9.20 -13.84 24.55
CA ALA A 10 -8.62 -14.73 23.57
C ALA A 10 -8.16 -13.88 22.37
N THR A 11 -6.87 -13.70 22.23
CA THR A 11 -6.28 -13.17 20.98
C THR A 11 -6.67 -14.14 19.86
N SER A 12 -7.30 -13.61 18.80
CA SER A 12 -7.61 -14.38 17.61
C SER A 12 -6.34 -15.10 17.13
N PRO A 13 -6.33 -16.42 16.94
CA PRO A 13 -5.13 -17.13 16.53
C PRO A 13 -4.68 -16.61 15.16
N LEU A 14 -3.35 -16.47 14.97
CA LEU A 14 -2.77 -16.13 13.67
C LEU A 14 -3.20 -17.18 12.65
N THR A 15 -3.99 -16.79 11.65
CA THR A 15 -4.64 -17.72 10.72
C THR A 15 -3.71 -18.35 9.69
N HIS A 16 -2.46 -17.86 9.58
CA HIS A 16 -1.45 -18.36 8.64
C HIS A 16 -0.56 -19.46 9.21
N PHE A 17 -0.84 -19.93 10.43
CA PHE A 17 -0.12 -21.04 11.05
C PHE A 17 -1.09 -22.09 11.54
N ASP A 18 -0.78 -23.36 11.27
CA ASP A 18 -1.54 -24.50 11.77
C ASP A 18 -1.22 -24.80 13.24
N ALA A 19 -1.87 -25.82 13.80
CA ALA A 19 -1.66 -26.25 15.19
C ALA A 19 -0.23 -26.78 15.45
N GLN A 20 0.54 -27.10 14.42
CA GLN A 20 1.92 -27.54 14.45
C GLN A 20 2.91 -26.38 14.21
N GLY A 21 2.42 -25.14 14.01
CA GLY A 21 3.23 -23.98 13.76
C GLY A 21 3.75 -23.88 12.31
N GLN A 22 3.18 -24.63 11.37
CA GLN A 22 3.55 -24.57 9.97
C GLN A 22 2.75 -23.49 9.23
N ALA A 23 3.44 -22.73 8.37
CA ALA A 23 2.82 -21.70 7.57
C ALA A 23 1.95 -22.31 6.47
N HIS A 24 0.75 -21.78 6.29
CA HIS A 24 -0.16 -22.16 5.21
C HIS A 24 -0.96 -20.95 4.71
N MET A 25 -1.36 -21.00 3.45
CA MET A 25 -2.32 -20.06 2.91
C MET A 25 -3.72 -20.39 3.42
N VAL A 26 -4.42 -19.38 3.94
CA VAL A 26 -5.77 -19.57 4.53
C VAL A 26 -6.75 -20.06 3.47
N ASP A 27 -7.49 -21.14 3.80
CA ASP A 27 -8.57 -21.62 2.93
C ASP A 27 -9.77 -20.65 2.96
N VAL A 28 -10.08 -20.09 1.82
CA VAL A 28 -11.23 -19.21 1.62
C VAL A 28 -12.31 -19.83 0.74
N GLY A 29 -12.14 -21.09 0.32
CA GLY A 29 -13.01 -21.76 -0.65
C GLY A 29 -14.49 -21.80 -0.26
N ALA A 30 -14.80 -21.89 1.04
CA ALA A 30 -16.17 -21.91 1.55
C ALA A 30 -16.83 -20.51 1.66
N LYS A 31 -16.07 -19.42 1.48
CA LYS A 31 -16.60 -18.05 1.58
C LYS A 31 -17.31 -17.66 0.28
N ALA A 32 -18.43 -16.93 0.42
CA ALA A 32 -19.09 -16.35 -0.75
C ALA A 32 -18.21 -15.29 -1.40
N ALA A 33 -18.20 -15.24 -2.73
CA ALA A 33 -17.60 -14.14 -3.46
C ALA A 33 -18.46 -12.88 -3.27
N THR A 34 -17.85 -11.80 -2.82
CA THR A 34 -18.49 -10.50 -2.63
C THR A 34 -17.64 -9.39 -3.24
N HIS A 35 -18.24 -8.25 -3.53
CA HIS A 35 -17.48 -7.07 -3.91
C HIS A 35 -16.63 -6.61 -2.72
N ARG A 36 -15.35 -6.43 -2.95
CA ARG A 36 -14.35 -6.02 -1.96
C ARG A 36 -13.66 -4.75 -2.44
N ILE A 37 -13.50 -3.81 -1.54
CA ILE A 37 -12.78 -2.56 -1.77
C ILE A 37 -11.81 -2.38 -0.62
N ALA A 38 -10.58 -1.99 -0.92
CA ALA A 38 -9.63 -1.51 0.05
C ALA A 38 -9.00 -0.20 -0.43
N VAL A 39 -8.75 0.69 0.50
CA VAL A 39 -8.02 1.92 0.27
C VAL A 39 -6.78 1.90 1.15
N ALA A 40 -5.63 2.20 0.56
CA ALA A 40 -4.41 2.44 1.30
C ALA A 40 -3.87 3.83 0.94
N THR A 41 -3.19 4.43 1.90
CA THR A 41 -2.54 5.73 1.74
C THR A 41 -1.08 5.66 2.18
N GLY A 42 -0.29 6.64 1.79
CA GLY A 42 1.08 6.83 2.22
C GLY A 42 1.62 8.13 1.65
N ARG A 43 2.85 8.48 2.03
CA ARG A 43 3.50 9.68 1.51
C ARG A 43 4.99 9.48 1.32
N ILE A 44 5.58 10.30 0.46
CA ILE A 44 7.03 10.45 0.35
C ILE A 44 7.38 11.92 0.64
N GLU A 45 8.20 12.13 1.67
CA GLU A 45 8.75 13.43 2.04
C GLU A 45 9.99 13.71 1.21
N MET A 46 10.16 14.96 0.78
CA MET A 46 11.26 15.39 -0.08
C MET A 46 11.62 16.85 0.13
N GLN A 47 12.73 17.28 -0.47
CA GLN A 47 13.10 18.68 -0.49
C GLN A 47 12.14 19.50 -1.38
N PRO A 48 11.89 20.79 -1.07
CA PRO A 48 11.01 21.64 -1.88
C PRO A 48 11.42 21.73 -3.36
N GLU A 49 12.71 21.70 -3.63
CA GLU A 49 13.26 21.72 -4.99
C GLU A 49 12.92 20.46 -5.77
N THR A 50 12.88 19.31 -5.08
CA THR A 50 12.48 18.03 -5.67
C THR A 50 11.00 18.03 -6.01
N LEU A 51 10.16 18.55 -5.12
CA LEU A 51 8.73 18.69 -5.36
C LEU A 51 8.47 19.61 -6.56
N ALA A 52 9.13 20.78 -6.61
CA ALA A 52 9.00 21.70 -7.73
C ALA A 52 9.42 21.08 -9.07
N LEU A 53 10.46 20.22 -9.06
CA LEU A 53 10.89 19.47 -10.25
C LEU A 53 9.80 18.50 -10.73
N ILE A 54 9.11 17.82 -9.82
CA ILE A 54 8.01 16.90 -10.15
C ILE A 54 6.83 17.70 -10.72
N GLU A 55 6.40 18.77 -10.03
CA GLU A 55 5.26 19.60 -10.43
C GLU A 55 5.47 20.30 -11.78
N SER A 56 6.69 20.73 -12.08
CA SER A 56 7.01 21.36 -13.37
C SER A 56 7.06 20.40 -14.55
N GLY A 57 7.08 19.08 -14.30
CA GLY A 57 7.22 18.06 -15.35
C GLY A 57 8.59 18.06 -16.04
N THR A 58 9.60 18.76 -15.49
CA THR A 58 10.94 18.91 -16.10
C THR A 58 11.95 17.90 -15.62
N ALA A 59 11.54 16.89 -14.88
CA ALA A 59 12.41 15.81 -14.43
C ALA A 59 13.06 15.10 -15.64
N LYS A 60 14.38 14.87 -15.59
CA LYS A 60 15.14 14.23 -16.69
C LYS A 60 14.59 12.85 -17.10
N LYS A 61 13.94 12.15 -16.21
CA LYS A 61 13.33 10.83 -16.45
C LYS A 61 11.86 10.91 -16.94
N GLY A 62 11.34 12.10 -17.20
CA GLY A 62 9.99 12.31 -17.74
C GLY A 62 8.91 12.43 -16.66
N ASP A 63 7.69 11.99 -16.97
CA ASP A 63 6.52 12.08 -16.07
C ASP A 63 6.67 11.13 -14.86
N VAL A 64 7.17 11.66 -13.75
CA VAL A 64 7.42 10.92 -12.51
C VAL A 64 6.14 10.29 -11.97
N LEU A 65 5.06 11.06 -11.87
CA LEU A 65 3.80 10.58 -11.28
C LEU A 65 3.06 9.60 -12.19
N GLY A 66 3.11 9.82 -13.50
CA GLY A 66 2.54 8.88 -14.48
C GLY A 66 3.23 7.52 -14.44
N ILE A 67 4.57 7.49 -14.38
CA ILE A 67 5.33 6.24 -14.27
C ILE A 67 5.08 5.57 -12.91
N ALA A 68 5.05 6.33 -11.82
CA ALA A 68 4.75 5.81 -10.49
C ALA A 68 3.33 5.20 -10.40
N ARG A 69 2.35 5.81 -11.07
CA ARG A 69 0.98 5.28 -11.15
C ARG A 69 0.94 3.93 -11.86
N ILE A 70 1.60 3.81 -13.00
CA ILE A 70 1.68 2.55 -13.75
C ILE A 70 2.38 1.48 -12.90
N ALA A 71 3.49 1.82 -12.24
CA ALA A 71 4.23 0.89 -11.39
C ALA A 71 3.37 0.37 -10.23
N GLY A 72 2.63 1.25 -9.55
CA GLY A 72 1.71 0.86 -8.47
C GLY A 72 0.57 -0.03 -8.95
N ILE A 73 -0.05 0.26 -10.11
CA ILE A 73 -1.08 -0.60 -10.71
C ILE A 73 -0.51 -1.98 -11.03
N MET A 74 0.70 -2.05 -11.59
CA MET A 74 1.35 -3.33 -11.89
C MET A 74 1.69 -4.10 -10.61
N ALA A 75 2.12 -3.41 -9.56
CA ALA A 75 2.45 -4.00 -8.27
C ALA A 75 1.22 -4.62 -7.59
N ALA A 76 0.07 -3.94 -7.60
CA ALA A 76 -1.18 -4.51 -7.10
C ALA A 76 -1.49 -5.86 -7.75
N LYS A 77 -1.32 -5.98 -9.07
CA LYS A 77 -1.56 -7.22 -9.83
C LYS A 77 -0.53 -8.32 -9.57
N LYS A 78 0.56 -8.02 -8.88
CA LYS A 78 1.66 -8.95 -8.56
C LYS A 78 1.83 -9.16 -7.06
N THR A 79 0.87 -8.79 -6.24
CA THR A 79 0.97 -8.90 -4.78
C THR A 79 1.25 -10.33 -4.34
N SER A 80 0.56 -11.31 -4.90
CA SER A 80 0.78 -12.72 -4.57
C SER A 80 2.16 -13.25 -4.99
N ASP A 81 2.83 -12.63 -5.95
CA ASP A 81 4.22 -12.96 -6.32
C ASP A 81 5.23 -12.44 -5.30
N LEU A 82 4.87 -11.41 -4.53
CA LEU A 82 5.74 -10.72 -3.58
C LEU A 82 5.49 -11.15 -2.13
N ILE A 83 4.23 -11.43 -1.78
CA ILE A 83 3.81 -11.77 -0.42
C ILE A 83 3.40 -13.25 -0.38
N PRO A 84 4.21 -14.12 0.26
CA PRO A 84 4.14 -15.57 0.09
C PRO A 84 2.79 -16.23 0.35
N LEU A 85 2.00 -15.69 1.29
CA LEU A 85 0.73 -16.30 1.70
C LEU A 85 -0.51 -15.54 1.21
N CYS A 86 -0.32 -14.57 0.30
CA CYS A 86 -1.43 -13.89 -0.36
C CYS A 86 -2.02 -14.73 -1.50
N HIS A 87 -3.35 -14.69 -1.60
CA HIS A 87 -4.07 -15.33 -2.71
C HIS A 87 -3.85 -14.56 -4.02
N PRO A 88 -3.70 -15.23 -5.16
CA PRO A 88 -3.74 -14.57 -6.45
C PRO A 88 -5.19 -14.11 -6.75
N LEU A 89 -5.39 -12.81 -6.88
CA LEU A 89 -6.73 -12.22 -7.06
C LEU A 89 -6.88 -11.57 -8.42
N ALA A 90 -8.05 -11.78 -9.03
CA ALA A 90 -8.47 -11.04 -10.24
C ALA A 90 -9.02 -9.68 -9.82
N LEU A 91 -8.20 -8.62 -9.95
CA LEU A 91 -8.60 -7.26 -9.62
C LEU A 91 -9.51 -6.69 -10.71
N THR A 92 -10.62 -6.08 -10.30
CA THR A 92 -11.58 -5.44 -11.22
C THR A 92 -11.25 -3.97 -11.43
N ARG A 93 -10.59 -3.32 -10.45
CA ARG A 93 -10.16 -1.93 -10.53
C ARG A 93 -8.94 -1.68 -9.65
N VAL A 94 -8.01 -0.86 -10.15
CA VAL A 94 -6.93 -0.24 -9.37
C VAL A 94 -6.86 1.23 -9.79
N ALA A 95 -7.07 2.15 -8.85
CA ALA A 95 -6.94 3.58 -9.04
C ALA A 95 -5.88 4.12 -8.09
N ILE A 96 -4.95 4.93 -8.60
CA ILE A 96 -3.91 5.58 -7.80
C ILE A 96 -3.97 7.07 -8.04
N GLU A 97 -4.03 7.82 -6.96
CA GLU A 97 -4.10 9.27 -6.95
C GLU A 97 -2.89 9.83 -6.20
N PHE A 98 -2.39 10.97 -6.68
CA PHE A 98 -1.29 11.70 -6.05
C PHE A 98 -1.72 13.12 -5.77
N GLU A 99 -1.32 13.61 -4.61
CA GLU A 99 -1.51 15.00 -4.19
C GLU A 99 -0.17 15.57 -3.70
N ALA A 100 0.20 16.72 -4.23
CA ALA A 100 1.40 17.45 -3.81
C ALA A 100 1.08 18.30 -2.57
N ALA A 101 1.87 18.15 -1.51
CA ALA A 101 1.82 19.00 -0.34
C ALA A 101 3.08 19.88 -0.28
N SER A 102 2.90 21.19 -0.42
CA SER A 102 3.96 22.14 -0.16
C SER A 102 4.07 22.40 1.35
N ALA A 103 5.27 22.75 1.83
CA ALA A 103 5.61 22.98 3.26
C ALA A 103 4.75 24.02 4.01
N ARG A 104 3.69 24.55 3.39
CA ARG A 104 2.75 25.50 4.00
C ARG A 104 1.67 24.85 4.86
N VAL A 105 1.53 23.53 4.79
CA VAL A 105 0.59 22.75 5.62
C VAL A 105 1.41 21.80 6.48
N GLU A 106 1.59 22.16 7.75
CA GLU A 106 2.24 21.36 8.82
C GLU A 106 3.35 20.39 8.36
N GLY A 107 4.52 20.95 8.01
CA GLY A 107 5.80 20.24 8.12
C GLY A 107 6.13 19.18 7.09
N ALA A 108 5.31 18.89 6.10
CA ALA A 108 5.57 17.82 5.15
C ALA A 108 5.53 18.31 3.71
N CYS A 109 6.70 18.67 3.16
CA CYS A 109 6.88 18.83 1.72
C CYS A 109 6.99 17.45 1.08
N GLY A 110 6.13 17.12 0.11
CA GLY A 110 6.17 15.83 -0.55
C GLY A 110 4.96 15.49 -1.39
N ILE A 111 4.82 14.21 -1.70
CA ILE A 111 3.69 13.65 -2.44
C ILE A 111 2.92 12.67 -1.55
N PHE A 112 1.62 12.89 -1.39
CA PHE A 112 0.68 11.92 -0.87
C PHE A 112 0.23 10.99 -1.98
N CYS A 113 0.08 9.72 -1.64
CA CYS A 113 -0.42 8.68 -2.54
C CYS A 113 -1.60 7.98 -1.89
N SER A 114 -2.66 7.78 -2.66
CA SER A 114 -3.81 6.96 -2.30
C SER A 114 -4.04 5.91 -3.37
N ALA A 115 -4.29 4.67 -2.98
CA ALA A 115 -4.63 3.58 -3.88
C ALA A 115 -5.95 2.94 -3.46
N THR A 116 -6.92 2.93 -4.38
CA THR A 116 -8.17 2.19 -4.24
C THR A 116 -8.11 0.95 -5.11
N VAL A 117 -8.31 -0.21 -4.51
CA VAL A 117 -8.29 -1.52 -5.19
C VAL A 117 -9.61 -2.24 -4.96
N GLU A 118 -10.13 -2.87 -6.02
CA GLU A 118 -11.40 -3.57 -6.00
C GLU A 118 -11.29 -4.96 -6.65
N THR A 119 -12.05 -5.89 -6.10
CA THR A 119 -12.26 -7.23 -6.66
C THR A 119 -13.66 -7.74 -6.36
N VAL A 120 -14.07 -8.80 -7.04
CA VAL A 120 -15.19 -9.66 -6.64
C VAL A 120 -14.58 -11.01 -6.28
N GLY A 121 -14.51 -11.31 -4.98
CA GLY A 121 -13.77 -12.47 -4.50
C GLY A 121 -14.12 -12.88 -3.06
N GLN A 122 -13.45 -13.91 -2.60
CA GLN A 122 -13.65 -14.54 -1.30
C GLN A 122 -12.79 -13.92 -0.18
N THR A 123 -11.83 -13.04 -0.55
CA THR A 123 -10.96 -12.34 0.40
C THR A 123 -10.83 -10.87 0.04
N GLY A 124 -10.31 -10.05 0.97
CA GLY A 124 -10.08 -8.63 0.77
C GLY A 124 -8.86 -8.34 -0.10
N VAL A 125 -8.67 -7.07 -0.44
CA VAL A 125 -7.60 -6.54 -1.32
C VAL A 125 -6.72 -5.51 -0.62
N GLU A 126 -6.62 -5.63 0.71
CA GLU A 126 -5.83 -4.71 1.54
C GLU A 126 -4.34 -4.79 1.17
N MET A 127 -3.83 -6.00 0.93
CA MET A 127 -2.44 -6.21 0.57
C MET A 127 -2.11 -5.65 -0.82
N GLU A 128 -3.04 -5.76 -1.76
CA GLU A 128 -2.93 -5.19 -3.10
C GLU A 128 -2.89 -3.66 -3.04
N ALA A 129 -3.72 -3.05 -2.19
CA ALA A 129 -3.73 -1.59 -2.00
C ALA A 129 -2.42 -1.10 -1.35
N LEU A 130 -1.95 -1.77 -0.30
CA LEU A 130 -0.66 -1.46 0.36
C LEU A 130 0.51 -1.61 -0.61
N THR A 131 0.56 -2.70 -1.38
CA THR A 131 1.62 -2.95 -2.35
C THR A 131 1.63 -1.89 -3.45
N ALA A 132 0.44 -1.47 -3.92
CA ALA A 132 0.30 -0.38 -4.89
C ALA A 132 0.92 0.92 -4.39
N VAL A 133 0.59 1.35 -3.17
CA VAL A 133 1.12 2.58 -2.56
C VAL A 133 2.64 2.49 -2.38
N GLN A 134 3.13 1.38 -1.81
CA GLN A 134 4.57 1.20 -1.57
C GLN A 134 5.39 1.31 -2.85
N ILE A 135 4.97 0.63 -3.92
CA ILE A 135 5.73 0.62 -5.16
C ILE A 135 5.58 1.94 -5.93
N ALA A 136 4.42 2.59 -5.85
CA ALA A 136 4.25 3.93 -6.41
C ALA A 136 5.22 4.94 -5.76
N LEU A 137 5.27 4.99 -4.42
CA LEU A 137 6.17 5.88 -3.69
C LEU A 137 7.64 5.52 -3.89
N LEU A 138 7.99 4.23 -3.92
CA LEU A 138 9.34 3.77 -4.22
C LEU A 138 9.77 4.14 -5.64
N THR A 139 8.84 4.16 -6.60
CA THR A 139 9.12 4.60 -7.98
C THR A 139 9.41 6.09 -8.02
N ILE A 140 8.67 6.93 -7.28
CA ILE A 140 9.01 8.36 -7.14
C ILE A 140 10.43 8.51 -6.59
N TYR A 141 10.79 7.75 -5.55
CA TYR A 141 12.15 7.74 -4.99
C TYR A 141 13.19 7.41 -6.06
N ASP A 142 13.01 6.32 -6.79
CA ASP A 142 13.97 5.91 -7.85
C ASP A 142 14.15 6.98 -8.91
N MET A 143 13.05 7.61 -9.33
CA MET A 143 13.10 8.63 -10.37
C MET A 143 13.77 9.92 -9.92
N CYS A 144 13.69 10.28 -8.64
CA CYS A 144 14.20 11.54 -8.10
C CYS A 144 15.50 11.40 -7.29
N LYS A 145 15.96 10.20 -6.95
CA LYS A 145 17.14 9.96 -6.08
C LYS A 145 18.46 10.56 -6.61
N ALA A 146 18.53 10.93 -7.89
CA ALA A 146 19.70 11.59 -8.44
C ALA A 146 19.85 13.03 -7.92
N VAL A 147 18.74 13.67 -7.52
CA VAL A 147 18.71 15.05 -7.01
C VAL A 147 18.44 15.10 -5.51
N ASP A 148 17.70 14.14 -4.96
CA ASP A 148 17.37 14.07 -3.54
C ASP A 148 17.43 12.62 -3.04
N ARG A 149 18.49 12.28 -2.32
CA ARG A 149 18.64 10.95 -1.68
C ARG A 149 18.06 10.88 -0.28
N GLY A 150 17.64 12.03 0.25
CA GLY A 150 17.08 12.16 1.60
C GLY A 150 15.58 11.90 1.68
N MET A 151 14.92 11.58 0.57
CA MET A 151 13.50 11.31 0.56
C MET A 151 13.14 10.14 1.47
N VAL A 152 12.00 10.26 2.17
CA VAL A 152 11.53 9.25 3.12
C VAL A 152 10.10 8.85 2.81
N VAL A 153 9.86 7.56 2.60
CA VAL A 153 8.50 6.99 2.50
C VAL A 153 7.97 6.77 3.91
N ARG A 154 6.75 7.27 4.18
CA ARG A 154 6.10 7.22 5.49
C ARG A 154 4.63 6.89 5.41
N ASP A 155 4.09 6.48 6.57
CA ASP A 155 2.67 6.38 6.89
C ASP A 155 1.87 5.55 5.87
N VAL A 156 2.47 4.45 5.39
CA VAL A 156 1.76 3.52 4.51
C VAL A 156 0.84 2.64 5.35
N MET A 157 -0.47 2.81 5.13
CA MET A 157 -1.50 2.13 5.92
C MET A 157 -2.78 1.91 5.11
N VAL A 158 -3.61 0.98 5.57
CA VAL A 158 -5.01 0.84 5.12
C VAL A 158 -5.87 1.86 5.88
N THR A 159 -6.81 2.50 5.19
CA THR A 159 -7.69 3.55 5.74
C THR A 159 -9.17 3.15 5.68
#